data_57aa8ed9b1b4e9cea4609b42886e987f
#
_entry.id   57aa8ed9b1b4e9cea4609b42886e987f
#
_cell.length_a   1.000
_cell.length_b   1.000
_cell.length_c   1.000
_cell.angle_alpha   90.00
_cell.angle_beta   90.00
_cell.angle_gamma   90.00
#
_symmetry.space_group_name_H-M   'P 1'
#
loop_
_entity.id
_entity.type
_entity.pdbx_description
1 polymer ?
#
loop_
_entity_poly.entity_id
_entity_poly.type
_entity_poly.pdbx_seq_one_letter_code
_entity_poly.pdbx_strand_id
1 'polypeptide(L)'
;MNEITIKALSPDLEKDYFDFFDNRAFSDGSPYYPCYCNAFNMSAGEIEAMRDQAKQYGGGIEGWKRSLRETAVRMVRHGLIRGYLAFDNDLAVGWCNANDRTNFYGFYRPCEII
;
A
#
# COMPACT_ATOMS: atom_id res chain seq x y z
N MET A 1 8.51 -27.87 6.93
CA MET A 1 8.66 -26.61 6.17
C MET A 1 7.32 -26.22 5.58
N ASN A 2 6.91 -24.99 5.82
CA ASN A 2 5.62 -24.53 5.32
C ASN A 2 5.71 -24.17 3.84
N GLU A 3 4.66 -24.43 3.15
CA GLU A 3 4.55 -24.09 1.72
C GLU A 3 4.10 -22.65 1.56
N ILE A 4 4.80 -21.92 0.68
CA ILE A 4 4.45 -20.54 0.36
C ILE A 4 3.52 -20.52 -0.85
N THR A 5 2.41 -19.84 -0.72
CA THR A 5 1.43 -19.65 -1.78
C THR A 5 1.41 -18.19 -2.21
N ILE A 6 1.39 -17.94 -3.51
CA ILE A 6 1.34 -16.58 -4.06
C ILE A 6 -0.06 -16.36 -4.64
N LYS A 7 -0.70 -15.26 -4.21
CA LYS A 7 -2.03 -14.91 -4.69
C LYS A 7 -2.06 -13.45 -5.18
N ALA A 8 -2.68 -13.24 -6.33
CA ALA A 8 -2.89 -11.88 -6.82
C ALA A 8 -3.85 -11.14 -5.89
N LEU A 9 -3.55 -9.87 -5.60
CA LEU A 9 -4.41 -9.06 -4.77
C LEU A 9 -5.77 -8.86 -5.44
N SER A 10 -6.83 -9.06 -4.67
CA SER A 10 -8.20 -8.77 -5.06
C SER A 10 -8.93 -8.18 -3.86
N PRO A 11 -10.12 -7.59 -4.05
CA PRO A 11 -10.90 -7.10 -2.91
C PRO A 11 -11.16 -8.15 -1.83
N ASP A 12 -11.22 -9.43 -2.21
CA ASP A 12 -11.43 -10.53 -1.27
C ASP A 12 -10.26 -10.71 -0.29
N LEU A 13 -9.08 -10.23 -0.65
CA LEU A 13 -7.88 -10.33 0.18
C LEU A 13 -7.60 -9.05 0.97
N GLU A 14 -8.57 -8.14 1.06
CA GLU A 14 -8.41 -6.88 1.78
C GLU A 14 -7.94 -7.08 3.22
N LYS A 15 -8.55 -8.01 3.94
CA LYS A 15 -8.18 -8.28 5.34
C LYS A 15 -6.74 -8.76 5.46
N ASP A 16 -6.33 -9.65 4.57
CA ASP A 16 -4.98 -10.19 4.58
C ASP A 16 -3.94 -9.11 4.26
N TYR A 17 -4.27 -8.25 3.29
CA TYR A 17 -3.42 -7.13 2.92
C TYR A 17 -3.17 -6.20 4.10
N PHE A 18 -4.23 -5.75 4.78
CA PHE A 18 -4.09 -4.83 5.89
C PHE A 18 -3.55 -5.50 7.15
N ASP A 19 -3.86 -6.76 7.38
CA ASP A 19 -3.25 -7.52 8.46
C ASP A 19 -1.73 -7.57 8.30
N PHE A 20 -1.25 -7.80 7.08
CA PHE A 20 0.19 -7.78 6.80
C PHE A 20 0.81 -6.41 7.08
N PHE A 21 0.24 -5.34 6.52
CA PHE A 21 0.82 -4.00 6.68
C PHE A 21 0.65 -3.45 8.10
N ASP A 22 -0.44 -3.75 8.78
CA ASP A 22 -0.65 -3.28 10.15
C ASP A 22 0.25 -3.99 11.15
N ASN A 23 0.54 -5.28 10.95
CA ASN A 23 1.12 -6.11 11.99
C ASN A 23 2.49 -6.71 11.69
N ARG A 24 2.89 -6.84 10.41
CA ARG A 24 4.11 -7.57 10.07
C ARG A 24 5.10 -6.81 9.19
N ALA A 25 4.63 -5.99 8.26
CA ALA A 25 5.50 -5.36 7.26
C ALA A 25 6.64 -4.52 7.87
N PHE A 26 6.39 -3.92 9.01
CA PHE A 26 7.35 -3.03 9.67
C PHE A 26 7.75 -3.52 11.07
N SER A 27 7.62 -4.82 11.30
CA SER A 27 7.94 -5.42 12.61
C SER A 27 9.43 -5.34 12.94
N ASP A 28 10.28 -5.08 11.94
CA ASP A 28 11.71 -4.92 12.11
C ASP A 28 12.14 -3.49 12.48
N GLY A 29 11.17 -2.59 12.68
CA GLY A 29 11.48 -1.19 12.98
C GLY A 29 11.88 -0.35 11.79
N SER A 30 11.46 -0.75 10.59
CA SER A 30 11.78 -0.04 9.35
C SER A 30 11.43 1.44 9.42
N PRO A 31 12.31 2.35 8.91
CA PRO A 31 12.02 3.78 8.88
C PRO A 31 10.92 4.18 7.90
N TYR A 32 10.46 3.26 7.07
CA TYR A 32 9.41 3.53 6.09
C TYR A 32 7.99 3.43 6.66
N TYR A 33 7.88 3.06 7.92
CA TYR A 33 6.59 3.06 8.62
C TYR A 33 6.07 4.51 8.82
N PRO A 34 4.79 4.79 8.62
CA PRO A 34 3.75 3.89 8.13
C PRO A 34 3.66 3.91 6.60
N CYS A 35 3.33 2.78 6.00
CA CYS A 35 3.14 2.69 4.56
C CYS A 35 2.17 1.54 4.24
N TYR A 36 1.34 1.75 3.23
CA TYR A 36 0.41 0.73 2.73
C TYR A 36 0.62 0.48 1.23
N CYS A 37 1.80 0.86 0.72
CA CYS A 37 2.22 0.66 -0.66
C CYS A 37 1.25 1.27 -1.69
N ASN A 38 0.58 2.36 -1.33
CA ASN A 38 -0.41 2.99 -2.20
C ASN A 38 0.09 4.28 -2.86
N ALA A 39 1.07 4.97 -2.27
CA ALA A 39 1.52 6.26 -2.78
C ALA A 39 2.09 6.17 -4.19
N PHE A 40 2.70 5.05 -4.56
CA PHE A 40 3.28 4.86 -5.89
C PHE A 40 2.22 4.89 -6.99
N ASN A 41 0.98 4.61 -6.67
CA ASN A 41 -0.14 4.57 -7.62
C ASN A 41 -1.01 5.82 -7.54
N MET A 42 -0.53 6.86 -6.86
CA MET A 42 -1.28 8.09 -6.64
C MET A 42 -0.61 9.28 -7.33
N SER A 43 -1.43 10.17 -7.87
CA SER A 43 -0.95 11.43 -8.43
C SER A 43 -0.53 12.40 -7.31
N ALA A 44 0.22 13.45 -7.67
CA ALA A 44 0.62 14.48 -6.72
C ALA A 44 -0.58 15.14 -6.03
N GLY A 45 -1.65 15.40 -6.79
CA GLY A 45 -2.88 16.00 -6.23
C GLY A 45 -3.58 15.09 -5.23
N GLU A 46 -3.60 13.79 -5.50
CA GLU A 46 -4.18 12.81 -4.59
C GLU A 46 -3.37 12.71 -3.30
N ILE A 47 -2.04 12.73 -3.40
CA ILE A 47 -1.16 12.70 -2.24
C ILE A 47 -1.36 13.97 -1.39
N GLU A 48 -1.51 15.12 -2.03
CA GLU A 48 -1.77 16.37 -1.33
C GLU A 48 -3.10 16.33 -0.57
N ALA A 49 -4.15 15.82 -1.20
CA ALA A 49 -5.45 15.65 -0.55
C ALA A 49 -5.34 14.74 0.67
N MET A 50 -4.55 13.69 0.56
CA MET A 50 -4.31 12.75 1.65
C MET A 50 -3.56 13.42 2.81
N ARG A 51 -2.60 14.30 2.50
CA ARG A 51 -1.89 15.09 3.52
C ARG A 51 -2.82 16.05 4.24
N ASP A 52 -3.70 16.71 3.50
CA ASP A 52 -4.68 17.63 4.10
C ASP A 52 -5.61 16.87 5.04
N GLN A 53 -6.05 15.68 4.66
CA GLN A 53 -6.88 14.83 5.50
C GLN A 53 -6.13 14.41 6.77
N ALA A 54 -4.83 14.11 6.64
CA ALA A 54 -4.00 13.76 7.79
C ALA A 54 -3.95 14.89 8.82
N LYS A 55 -3.88 16.13 8.35
CA LYS A 55 -3.90 17.31 9.24
C LYS A 55 -5.22 17.41 9.98
N GLN A 56 -6.34 17.12 9.31
CA GLN A 56 -7.66 17.12 9.94
C GLN A 56 -7.79 16.04 11.01
N TYR A 57 -7.03 14.96 10.88
CA TYR A 57 -6.97 13.88 11.88
C TYR A 57 -6.00 14.16 13.02
N GLY A 58 -5.47 15.38 13.11
CA GLY A 58 -4.58 15.78 14.20
C GLY A 58 -3.10 15.81 13.83
N GLY A 59 -2.76 15.47 12.59
CA GLY A 59 -1.37 15.47 12.12
C GLY A 59 -0.52 14.39 12.75
N GLY A 60 0.81 14.53 12.59
CA GLY A 60 1.77 13.57 13.09
C GLY A 60 1.69 12.22 12.39
N ILE A 61 2.39 11.23 12.94
CA ILE A 61 2.43 9.88 12.37
C ILE A 61 1.04 9.23 12.40
N GLU A 62 0.30 9.42 13.48
CA GLU A 62 -1.02 8.80 13.62
C GLU A 62 -2.03 9.35 12.63
N GLY A 63 -2.06 10.67 12.42
CA GLY A 63 -2.93 11.27 11.42
C GLY A 63 -2.57 10.85 10.02
N TRP A 64 -1.28 10.80 9.72
CA TRP A 64 -0.77 10.35 8.43
C TRP A 64 -1.12 8.88 8.18
N LYS A 65 -0.89 8.02 9.14
CA LYS A 65 -1.23 6.60 9.06
C LYS A 65 -2.71 6.38 8.77
N ARG A 66 -3.57 7.10 9.51
CA ARG A 66 -5.01 6.99 9.34
C ARG A 66 -5.43 7.37 7.93
N SER A 67 -4.92 8.48 7.42
CA SER A 67 -5.23 8.96 6.07
C SER A 67 -4.74 8.00 4.99
N LEU A 68 -3.49 7.51 5.13
CA LEU A 68 -2.92 6.51 4.23
C LEU A 68 -3.77 5.25 4.19
N ARG A 69 -4.14 4.75 5.36
CA ARG A 69 -4.88 3.49 5.47
C ARG A 69 -6.28 3.62 4.85
N GLU A 70 -6.99 4.67 5.15
CA GLU A 70 -8.32 4.90 4.58
C GLU A 70 -8.26 4.99 3.05
N THR A 71 -7.26 5.69 2.54
CA THR A 71 -7.06 5.80 1.10
C THR A 71 -6.73 4.45 0.49
N ALA A 72 -5.84 3.67 1.13
CA ALA A 72 -5.47 2.35 0.66
C ALA A 72 -6.67 1.39 0.65
N VAL A 73 -7.55 1.47 1.66
CA VAL A 73 -8.77 0.64 1.68
C VAL A 73 -9.62 0.89 0.44
N ARG A 74 -9.85 2.16 0.10
CA ARG A 74 -10.59 2.50 -1.11
C ARG A 74 -9.91 1.97 -2.36
N MET A 75 -8.59 2.12 -2.43
CA MET A 75 -7.81 1.70 -3.60
C MET A 75 -7.84 0.17 -3.78
N VAL A 76 -7.71 -0.58 -2.70
CA VAL A 76 -7.80 -2.05 -2.77
C VAL A 76 -9.18 -2.47 -3.26
N ARG A 77 -10.22 -1.87 -2.71
CA ARG A 77 -11.61 -2.19 -3.08
C ARG A 77 -11.93 -1.89 -4.53
N HIS A 78 -11.27 -0.89 -5.11
CA HIS A 78 -11.46 -0.50 -6.50
C HIS A 78 -10.42 -1.09 -7.46
N GLY A 79 -9.55 -1.97 -6.97
CA GLY A 79 -8.55 -2.62 -7.82
C GLY A 79 -7.45 -1.68 -8.31
N LEU A 80 -7.19 -0.59 -7.61
CA LEU A 80 -6.18 0.40 -7.99
C LEU A 80 -4.79 0.05 -7.47
N ILE A 81 -4.70 -0.82 -6.47
CA ILE A 81 -3.44 -1.39 -6.02
C ILE A 81 -3.38 -2.81 -6.57
N ARG A 82 -2.31 -3.11 -7.31
CA ARG A 82 -2.12 -4.42 -7.91
C ARG A 82 -0.80 -5.02 -7.49
N GLY A 83 -0.79 -6.32 -7.33
CA GLY A 83 0.40 -7.04 -6.92
C GLY A 83 0.04 -8.40 -6.36
N TYR A 84 0.97 -8.94 -5.60
CA TYR A 84 0.85 -10.31 -5.11
C TYR A 84 1.18 -10.39 -3.64
N LEU A 85 0.32 -11.11 -2.91
CA LEU A 85 0.59 -11.46 -1.51
C LEU A 85 1.18 -12.86 -1.46
N ALA A 86 2.19 -13.02 -0.62
CA ALA A 86 2.76 -14.32 -0.29
C ALA A 86 2.18 -14.79 1.04
N PHE A 87 1.74 -16.03 1.08
CA PHE A 87 1.13 -16.62 2.26
C PHE A 87 1.96 -17.80 2.75
N ASP A 88 2.16 -17.86 4.05
CA ASP A 88 2.64 -19.04 4.75
C ASP A 88 1.40 -19.67 5.39
N ASN A 89 0.88 -20.72 4.75
CA ASN A 89 -0.46 -21.25 5.04
C ASN A 89 -1.51 -20.15 4.82
N ASP A 90 -2.19 -19.71 5.86
CA ASP A 90 -3.22 -18.65 5.75
C ASP A 90 -2.74 -17.29 6.19
N LEU A 91 -1.46 -17.16 6.52
CA LEU A 91 -0.88 -15.90 7.02
C LEU A 91 -0.14 -15.15 5.91
N ALA A 92 -0.56 -13.93 5.63
CA ALA A 92 0.16 -13.09 4.67
C ALA A 92 1.51 -12.69 5.26
N VAL A 93 2.60 -13.01 4.56
CA VAL A 93 3.96 -12.77 5.04
C VAL A 93 4.81 -11.93 4.10
N GLY A 94 4.30 -11.59 2.93
CA GLY A 94 5.03 -10.76 1.98
C GLY A 94 4.13 -10.09 0.96
N TRP A 95 4.64 -9.05 0.33
CA TRP A 95 3.93 -8.28 -0.66
C TRP A 95 4.87 -7.83 -1.78
N CYS A 96 4.39 -7.90 -3.01
CA CYS A 96 5.08 -7.36 -4.17
C CYS A 96 4.11 -6.50 -4.98
N ASN A 97 4.41 -5.21 -5.12
CA ASN A 97 3.63 -4.31 -5.95
C ASN A 97 3.98 -4.56 -7.41
N ALA A 98 2.98 -4.83 -8.24
CA ALA A 98 3.18 -5.12 -9.66
C ALA A 98 2.01 -4.55 -10.45
N ASN A 99 2.28 -3.55 -11.27
CA ASN A 99 1.27 -2.88 -12.08
C ASN A 99 1.92 -2.40 -13.38
N ASP A 100 1.12 -1.90 -14.30
CA ASP A 100 1.66 -1.24 -15.48
C ASP A 100 2.48 -0.02 -15.06
N ARG A 101 3.60 0.19 -15.76
CA ARG A 101 4.53 1.29 -15.44
C ARG A 101 3.83 2.65 -15.38
N THR A 102 2.87 2.88 -16.26
CA THR A 102 2.13 4.15 -16.32
C THR A 102 1.24 4.39 -15.11
N ASN A 103 0.98 3.34 -14.29
CA ASN A 103 0.18 3.46 -13.07
C ASN A 103 1.03 3.73 -11.84
N PHE A 104 2.34 3.85 -11.98
CA PHE A 104 3.26 4.18 -10.89
C PHE A 104 3.65 5.65 -11.00
N TYR A 105 2.76 6.53 -10.60
CA TYR A 105 2.97 7.98 -10.74
C TYR A 105 4.22 8.48 -10.03
N GLY A 106 4.63 7.81 -8.96
CA GLY A 106 5.82 8.17 -8.22
C GLY A 106 7.13 7.81 -8.92
N PHE A 107 7.09 6.89 -9.89
CA PHE A 107 8.28 6.42 -10.61
C PHE A 107 8.28 6.79 -12.08
N TYR A 108 7.11 6.81 -12.72
CA TYR A 108 7.02 7.05 -14.15
C TYR A 108 6.92 8.52 -14.44
N ARG A 109 7.93 9.03 -15.14
CA ARG A 109 8.00 10.43 -15.57
C ARG A 109 8.45 10.46 -17.01
N PRO A 110 7.53 10.51 -17.97
CA PRO A 110 7.89 10.43 -19.39
C PRO A 110 8.89 11.48 -19.83
N CYS A 111 8.81 12.67 -19.26
CA CYS A 111 9.71 13.77 -19.60
C CYS A 111 11.14 13.58 -19.09
N GLU A 112 11.36 12.63 -18.20
CA GLU A 112 12.67 12.34 -17.61
C GLU A 112 13.29 11.06 -18.16
N ILE A 113 12.58 10.35 -19.00
CA ILE A 113 13.07 9.13 -19.63
C ILE A 113 13.81 9.50 -20.90
N ILE A 114 15.07 9.61 -20.77
CA ILE A 114 15.94 10.03 -21.88
C ILE A 114 16.96 8.93 -22.15
#